data_4fef1942969cd245f2aead1efa1bca85
#
_entry.id   4fef1942969cd245f2aead1efa1bca85
#
_cell.length_a   1.000
_cell.length_b   1.000
_cell.length_c   1.000
_cell.angle_alpha   90.00
_cell.angle_beta   90.00
_cell.angle_gamma   90.00
#
_symmetry.space_group_name_H-M   'P 1'
#
loop_
_entity.id
_entity.type
_entity.pdbx_description
1 polymer ?
#
loop_
_entity_poly.entity_id
_entity_poly.type
_entity_poly.pdbx_seq_one_letter_code
_entity_poly.pdbx_strand_id
1 'polypeptide(L)'
;DQIHDIAVRIVERGIESFTERRDVPVFIPQYEIETEVGFSAEFAAQHFGMDKIAEALKDGRIQGIVNLVGCSNPRIVYEKAVVEVADILLKNNILIMTNGCASFPLMKLGYCSSKALEQTGEGLRGFLGDVPPVWHMGECLDNARASALFSQVAAQSGHAIKDLPYAFISPEWSNEKGICAALAFRLLGMNSYHSVYAPVQGSAKVSEFMEHGTKDLLGSEMIVDTDHIALAERIVSDIRNKRKELGWDQPHDR
;
A
#
# COMPACT_ATOMS: atom_id res chain seq x y z
N ASP A 1 29.24 -20.03 12.17
CA ASP A 1 28.44 -19.72 10.97
C ASP A 1 28.79 -18.32 10.49
N GLN A 2 29.32 -18.21 9.27
CA GLN A 2 29.92 -16.99 8.73
C GLN A 2 28.98 -15.76 8.78
N ILE A 3 27.66 -15.95 8.59
CA ILE A 3 26.65 -14.88 8.67
C ILE A 3 26.51 -14.38 10.11
N HIS A 4 26.50 -15.31 11.07
CA HIS A 4 26.39 -14.95 12.48
C HIS A 4 27.65 -14.15 12.93
N ASP A 5 28.84 -14.60 12.55
CA ASP A 5 30.08 -13.91 12.90
C ASP A 5 30.15 -12.49 12.30
N ILE A 6 29.63 -12.31 11.05
CA ILE A 6 29.52 -10.98 10.42
C ILE A 6 28.53 -10.10 11.19
N ALA A 7 27.38 -10.63 11.56
CA ALA A 7 26.36 -9.89 12.31
C ALA A 7 26.90 -9.42 13.67
N VAL A 8 27.57 -10.29 14.40
CA VAL A 8 28.24 -9.95 15.69
C VAL A 8 29.25 -8.82 15.49
N ARG A 9 30.13 -8.92 14.50
CA ARG A 9 31.13 -7.89 14.21
C ARG A 9 30.48 -6.52 13.84
N ILE A 10 29.36 -6.51 13.14
CA ILE A 10 28.61 -5.27 12.83
C ILE A 10 28.12 -4.63 14.13
N VAL A 11 27.54 -5.40 15.04
CA VAL A 11 27.03 -4.90 16.33
C VAL A 11 28.18 -4.38 17.20
N GLU A 12 29.28 -5.15 17.32
CA GLU A 12 30.46 -4.75 18.08
C GLU A 12 31.04 -3.42 17.54
N ARG A 13 31.17 -3.29 16.21
CA ARG A 13 31.67 -2.05 15.61
C ARG A 13 30.70 -0.88 15.83
N GLY A 14 29.39 -1.13 15.85
CA GLY A 14 28.39 -0.13 16.23
C GLY A 14 28.60 0.39 17.66
N ILE A 15 28.83 -0.49 18.62
CA ILE A 15 29.07 -0.15 20.03
C ILE A 15 30.39 0.62 20.18
N GLU A 16 31.45 0.21 19.54
CA GLU A 16 32.72 0.92 19.53
C GLU A 16 32.54 2.34 18.98
N SER A 17 31.94 2.47 17.82
CA SER A 17 31.69 3.76 17.17
C SER A 17 30.82 4.71 18.03
N PHE A 18 29.83 4.17 18.75
CA PHE A 18 29.05 4.95 19.71
C PHE A 18 29.92 5.49 20.84
N THR A 19 30.84 4.66 21.36
CA THR A 19 31.77 5.08 22.41
C THR A 19 32.76 6.17 21.95
N GLU A 20 33.22 6.10 20.69
CA GLU A 20 34.08 7.12 20.07
C GLU A 20 33.36 8.48 19.87
N ARG A 21 32.01 8.47 19.81
CA ARG A 21 31.17 9.64 19.54
C ARG A 21 30.50 10.24 20.76
N ARG A 22 30.99 9.99 21.96
CA ARG A 22 30.35 10.43 23.23
C ARG A 22 30.07 11.93 23.31
N ASP A 23 30.91 12.75 22.69
CA ASP A 23 30.80 14.21 22.76
C ASP A 23 29.92 14.81 21.65
N VAL A 24 29.32 13.98 20.80
CA VAL A 24 28.41 14.45 19.77
C VAL A 24 27.01 14.64 20.39
N PRO A 25 26.42 15.85 20.29
CA PRO A 25 25.06 16.07 20.77
C PRO A 25 24.07 15.11 20.09
N VAL A 26 23.30 14.40 20.89
CA VAL A 26 22.28 13.46 20.42
C VAL A 26 20.90 13.99 20.82
N PHE A 27 20.00 14.08 19.84
CA PHE A 27 18.60 14.36 20.10
C PHE A 27 17.80 13.08 19.86
N ILE A 28 17.17 12.58 20.91
CA ILE A 28 16.26 11.44 20.85
C ILE A 28 14.87 11.96 21.29
N PRO A 29 13.85 11.88 20.41
CA PRO A 29 12.49 12.22 20.80
C PRO A 29 12.03 11.41 22.01
N GLN A 30 11.35 12.07 22.95
CA GLN A 30 10.87 11.46 24.21
C GLN A 30 9.42 10.96 24.07
N TYR A 31 9.08 10.36 22.94
CA TYR A 31 7.77 9.73 22.73
C TYR A 31 7.94 8.34 22.15
N GLU A 32 7.02 7.47 22.50
CA GLU A 32 6.95 6.10 22.01
C GLU A 32 5.72 5.93 21.13
N ILE A 33 5.84 5.13 20.08
CA ILE A 33 4.77 4.79 19.16
C ILE A 33 4.66 3.27 19.12
N GLU A 34 3.45 2.77 19.40
CA GLU A 34 3.13 1.38 19.15
C GLU A 34 2.60 1.23 17.72
N THR A 35 3.13 0.26 16.99
CA THR A 35 2.72 -0.05 15.63
C THR A 35 2.83 -1.54 15.36
N GLU A 36 1.87 -2.07 14.61
CA GLU A 36 1.88 -3.45 14.19
C GLU A 36 2.51 -3.55 12.79
N VAL A 37 3.43 -4.50 12.64
CA VAL A 37 4.21 -4.68 11.41
C VAL A 37 4.32 -6.16 11.04
N GLY A 38 4.77 -6.44 9.81
CA GLY A 38 5.04 -7.81 9.38
C GLY A 38 3.81 -8.56 8.89
N PHE A 39 2.78 -7.83 8.44
CA PHE A 39 1.63 -8.45 7.78
C PHE A 39 2.05 -9.20 6.51
N SER A 40 1.39 -10.30 6.24
CA SER A 40 1.65 -11.14 5.07
C SER A 40 0.39 -11.88 4.61
N ALA A 41 0.47 -12.54 3.46
CA ALA A 41 -0.59 -13.42 3.00
C ALA A 41 -0.83 -14.59 3.97
N GLU A 42 0.22 -15.11 4.60
CA GLU A 42 0.14 -16.17 5.61
C GLU A 42 -0.61 -15.69 6.86
N PHE A 43 -0.31 -14.48 7.34
CA PHE A 43 -1.07 -13.88 8.45
C PHE A 43 -2.55 -13.76 8.09
N ALA A 44 -2.86 -13.20 6.92
CA ALA A 44 -4.22 -13.01 6.46
C ALA A 44 -4.99 -14.34 6.33
N ALA A 45 -4.32 -15.39 5.83
CA ALA A 45 -4.89 -16.73 5.72
C ALA A 45 -5.16 -17.35 7.09
N GLN A 46 -4.24 -17.20 8.04
CA GLN A 46 -4.36 -17.82 9.37
C GLN A 46 -5.35 -17.06 10.26
N HIS A 47 -5.36 -15.73 10.19
CA HIS A 47 -6.19 -14.90 11.07
C HIS A 47 -7.63 -14.78 10.56
N PHE A 48 -7.82 -14.49 9.27
CA PHE A 48 -9.14 -14.28 8.68
C PHE A 48 -9.65 -15.46 7.85
N GLY A 49 -8.76 -16.10 7.09
CA GLY A 49 -9.11 -16.98 5.98
C GLY A 49 -9.19 -16.20 4.66
N MET A 50 -8.55 -16.68 3.61
CA MET A 50 -8.57 -16.03 2.30
C MET A 50 -9.96 -16.02 1.66
N ASP A 51 -10.75 -17.07 1.90
CA ASP A 51 -12.15 -17.18 1.52
C ASP A 51 -13.00 -16.07 2.13
N LYS A 52 -12.83 -15.79 3.42
CA LYS A 52 -13.56 -14.73 4.13
C LYS A 52 -13.16 -13.33 3.67
N ILE A 53 -11.89 -13.12 3.30
CA ILE A 53 -11.46 -11.84 2.70
C ILE A 53 -12.13 -11.69 1.32
N ALA A 54 -12.18 -12.74 0.53
CA ALA A 54 -12.87 -12.72 -0.77
C ALA A 54 -14.38 -12.48 -0.62
N GLU A 55 -15.01 -13.09 0.38
CA GLU A 55 -16.42 -12.82 0.74
C GLU A 55 -16.63 -11.37 1.17
N ALA A 56 -15.77 -10.83 2.04
CA ALA A 56 -15.85 -9.45 2.51
C ALA A 56 -15.65 -8.42 1.37
N LEU A 57 -14.83 -8.76 0.37
CA LEU A 57 -14.75 -7.99 -0.86
C LEU A 57 -16.06 -8.07 -1.65
N LYS A 58 -16.63 -9.25 -1.80
CA LYS A 58 -17.85 -9.46 -2.57
C LYS A 58 -19.06 -8.76 -1.94
N ASP A 59 -19.23 -8.89 -0.63
CA ASP A 59 -20.37 -8.32 0.11
C ASP A 59 -20.19 -6.83 0.48
N GLY A 60 -19.01 -6.25 0.20
CA GLY A 60 -18.75 -4.82 0.35
C GLY A 60 -18.31 -4.36 1.74
N ARG A 61 -18.12 -5.28 2.69
CA ARG A 61 -17.41 -4.92 3.94
C ARG A 61 -16.03 -4.38 3.66
N ILE A 62 -15.33 -4.97 2.69
CA ILE A 62 -14.14 -4.41 2.06
C ILE A 62 -14.53 -3.96 0.66
N GLN A 63 -14.47 -2.65 0.37
CA GLN A 63 -14.78 -2.14 -0.96
C GLN A 63 -13.69 -2.43 -1.98
N GLY A 64 -12.44 -2.47 -1.53
CA GLY A 64 -11.28 -2.76 -2.34
C GLY A 64 -10.02 -2.90 -1.50
N ILE A 65 -8.92 -3.30 -2.14
CA ILE A 65 -7.60 -3.39 -1.49
C ILE A 65 -6.61 -2.54 -2.29
N VAL A 66 -5.89 -1.65 -1.62
CA VAL A 66 -4.93 -0.74 -2.23
C VAL A 66 -3.54 -0.97 -1.66
N ASN A 67 -2.55 -1.15 -2.53
CA ASN A 67 -1.15 -1.13 -2.15
C ASN A 67 -0.62 0.31 -2.22
N LEU A 68 -0.55 0.98 -1.08
CA LEU A 68 -0.05 2.34 -0.92
C LEU A 68 1.43 2.29 -0.58
N VAL A 69 2.26 2.71 -1.51
CA VAL A 69 3.72 2.57 -1.44
C VAL A 69 4.41 3.85 -1.91
N GLY A 70 5.71 3.82 -2.04
CA GLY A 70 6.50 4.88 -2.65
C GLY A 70 7.50 5.48 -1.69
N CYS A 71 8.08 6.58 -2.15
CA CYS A 71 9.10 7.34 -1.45
C CYS A 71 8.53 8.65 -0.95
N SER A 72 9.17 9.24 0.05
CA SER A 72 8.85 10.59 0.50
C SER A 72 9.56 11.63 -0.37
N ASN A 73 8.92 12.78 -0.58
CA ASN A 73 9.42 13.85 -1.41
C ASN A 73 9.63 15.14 -0.59
N PRO A 74 10.88 15.56 -0.37
CA PRO A 74 11.16 16.78 0.42
C PRO A 74 10.81 18.08 -0.31
N ARG A 75 10.40 18.03 -1.58
CA ARG A 75 10.00 19.20 -2.37
C ARG A 75 8.53 19.58 -2.27
N ILE A 76 7.74 18.75 -1.59
CA ILE A 76 6.32 19.00 -1.31
C ILE A 76 6.11 19.06 0.21
N VAL A 77 4.88 19.29 0.66
CA VAL A 77 4.56 19.15 2.08
C VAL A 77 4.72 17.69 2.47
N TYR A 78 5.80 17.41 3.19
CA TYR A 78 6.30 16.09 3.51
C TYR A 78 5.23 15.22 4.18
N GLU A 79 5.06 13.99 3.70
CA GLU A 79 4.13 12.98 4.21
C GLU A 79 2.64 13.33 4.11
N LYS A 80 2.29 14.56 3.71
CA LYS A 80 0.90 15.01 3.65
C LYS A 80 0.05 14.18 2.70
N ALA A 81 0.54 13.95 1.49
CA ALA A 81 -0.22 13.21 0.48
C ALA A 81 -0.47 11.76 0.87
N VAL A 82 0.50 11.12 1.53
CA VAL A 82 0.34 9.73 2.04
C VAL A 82 -0.81 9.66 3.04
N VAL A 83 -0.86 10.59 3.99
CA VAL A 83 -1.85 10.62 5.07
C VAL A 83 -3.25 10.94 4.52
N GLU A 84 -3.37 11.99 3.71
CA GLU A 84 -4.66 12.41 3.15
C GLU A 84 -5.27 11.35 2.21
N VAL A 85 -4.43 10.68 1.41
CA VAL A 85 -4.87 9.55 0.59
C VAL A 85 -5.34 8.38 1.46
N ALA A 86 -4.58 8.02 2.51
CA ALA A 86 -4.98 6.94 3.42
C ALA A 86 -6.34 7.24 4.08
N ASP A 87 -6.55 8.47 4.55
CA ASP A 87 -7.83 8.90 5.14
C ASP A 87 -9.02 8.69 4.19
N ILE A 88 -8.87 9.09 2.93
CA ILE A 88 -9.93 8.93 1.93
C ILE A 88 -10.22 7.45 1.68
N LEU A 89 -9.19 6.64 1.52
CA LEU A 89 -9.34 5.21 1.26
C LEU A 89 -10.01 4.49 2.43
N LEU A 90 -9.55 4.73 3.66
CA LEU A 90 -10.09 4.09 4.86
C LEU A 90 -11.55 4.44 5.12
N LYS A 91 -11.93 5.72 4.96
CA LYS A 91 -13.34 6.17 5.06
C LYS A 91 -14.27 5.50 4.04
N ASN A 92 -13.72 5.04 2.92
CA ASN A 92 -14.44 4.32 1.88
C ASN A 92 -14.35 2.78 2.01
N ASN A 93 -14.05 2.24 3.19
CA ASN A 93 -13.91 0.80 3.45
C ASN A 93 -12.85 0.11 2.57
N ILE A 94 -11.78 0.79 2.23
CA ILE A 94 -10.70 0.23 1.43
C ILE A 94 -9.56 -0.17 2.37
N LEU A 95 -9.20 -1.45 2.34
CA LEU A 95 -8.06 -1.98 3.08
C LEU A 95 -6.76 -1.48 2.44
N ILE A 96 -5.83 -0.98 3.25
CA ILE A 96 -4.55 -0.51 2.78
C ILE A 96 -3.46 -1.51 3.15
N MET A 97 -2.72 -1.96 2.15
CA MET A 97 -1.38 -2.53 2.35
C MET A 97 -0.36 -1.43 2.10
N THR A 98 0.71 -1.41 2.89
CA THR A 98 1.75 -0.39 2.73
C THR A 98 3.14 -1.00 2.89
N ASN A 99 4.11 -0.43 2.20
CA ASN A 99 5.52 -0.79 2.34
C ASN A 99 6.46 0.35 1.93
N GLY A 100 7.72 0.22 2.32
CA GLY A 100 8.75 1.23 2.04
C GLY A 100 8.54 2.54 2.77
N CYS A 101 9.08 3.64 2.23
CA CYS A 101 9.07 4.94 2.91
C CYS A 101 7.66 5.51 3.15
N ALA A 102 6.68 5.19 2.30
CA ALA A 102 5.29 5.62 2.48
C ALA A 102 4.62 5.01 3.72
N SER A 103 5.14 3.90 4.25
CA SER A 103 4.63 3.30 5.48
C SER A 103 5.00 4.11 6.72
N PHE A 104 6.12 4.82 6.70
CA PHE A 104 6.64 5.50 7.88
C PHE A 104 5.67 6.56 8.48
N PRO A 105 5.10 7.50 7.70
CA PRO A 105 4.10 8.41 8.24
C PRO A 105 2.87 7.69 8.78
N LEU A 106 2.44 6.61 8.14
CA LEU A 106 1.28 5.83 8.59
C LEU A 106 1.56 5.11 9.91
N MET A 107 2.76 4.53 10.09
CA MET A 107 3.18 3.96 11.36
C MET A 107 3.28 5.03 12.46
N LYS A 108 3.99 6.11 12.19
CA LYS A 108 4.25 7.21 13.13
C LYS A 108 2.97 7.90 13.62
N LEU A 109 1.94 7.97 12.78
CA LEU A 109 0.66 8.60 13.10
C LEU A 109 -0.42 7.61 13.59
N GLY A 110 -0.05 6.34 13.79
CA GLY A 110 -0.90 5.33 14.40
C GLY A 110 -1.87 4.61 13.46
N TYR A 111 -1.75 4.79 12.14
CA TYR A 111 -2.61 4.09 11.17
C TYR A 111 -2.36 2.57 11.14
N CYS A 112 -1.15 2.14 11.49
CA CYS A 112 -0.81 0.72 11.64
C CYS A 112 -1.06 0.23 13.08
N SER A 113 -2.10 0.73 13.73
CA SER A 113 -2.60 0.26 15.03
C SER A 113 -4.12 0.13 15.02
N SER A 114 -4.68 -0.64 15.93
CA SER A 114 -6.13 -0.82 16.07
C SER A 114 -6.88 0.49 16.36
N LYS A 115 -6.21 1.50 16.90
CA LYS A 115 -6.78 2.84 17.13
C LYS A 115 -7.27 3.52 15.85
N ALA A 116 -6.64 3.21 14.72
CA ALA A 116 -7.04 3.76 13.42
C ALA A 116 -8.36 3.19 12.88
N LEU A 117 -8.90 2.15 13.48
CA LEU A 117 -10.22 1.60 13.13
C LEU A 117 -11.35 2.63 13.28
N GLU A 118 -11.20 3.61 14.20
CA GLU A 118 -12.17 4.69 14.36
C GLU A 118 -12.26 5.60 13.12
N GLN A 119 -11.23 5.62 12.29
CA GLN A 119 -11.15 6.44 11.07
C GLN A 119 -11.68 5.70 9.83
N THR A 120 -12.00 4.41 9.97
CA THR A 120 -12.48 3.57 8.86
C THR A 120 -13.99 3.59 8.72
N GLY A 121 -14.49 3.27 7.52
CA GLY A 121 -15.89 2.95 7.34
C GLY A 121 -16.33 1.74 8.17
N GLU A 122 -17.64 1.63 8.43
CA GLU A 122 -18.20 0.60 9.32
C GLU A 122 -17.95 -0.82 8.81
N GLY A 123 -18.02 -1.03 7.50
CA GLY A 123 -17.81 -2.36 6.90
C GLY A 123 -16.42 -2.89 7.16
N LEU A 124 -15.40 -2.08 6.86
CA LEU A 124 -14.00 -2.46 7.06
C LEU A 124 -13.70 -2.67 8.55
N ARG A 125 -14.16 -1.76 9.42
CA ARG A 125 -14.02 -1.89 10.87
C ARG A 125 -14.65 -3.17 11.40
N GLY A 126 -15.87 -3.48 10.98
CA GLY A 126 -16.58 -4.68 11.40
C GLY A 126 -15.90 -5.96 10.93
N PHE A 127 -15.25 -5.94 9.76
CA PHE A 127 -14.49 -7.10 9.28
C PHE A 127 -13.16 -7.29 10.02
N LEU A 128 -12.42 -6.21 10.28
CA LEU A 128 -11.07 -6.27 10.87
C LEU A 128 -11.09 -6.59 12.38
N GLY A 129 -12.17 -6.25 13.10
CA GLY A 129 -12.24 -6.46 14.54
C GLY A 129 -11.26 -5.58 15.30
N ASP A 130 -10.14 -6.12 15.72
CA ASP A 130 -9.04 -5.45 16.43
C ASP A 130 -7.76 -5.29 15.58
N VAL A 131 -7.76 -5.85 14.36
CA VAL A 131 -6.61 -5.76 13.46
C VAL A 131 -6.54 -4.38 12.81
N PRO A 132 -5.36 -3.74 12.72
CA PRO A 132 -5.20 -2.44 12.08
C PRO A 132 -5.74 -2.38 10.65
N PRO A 133 -6.23 -1.21 10.20
CA PRO A 133 -6.73 -1.05 8.83
C PRO A 133 -5.64 -0.78 7.79
N VAL A 134 -4.41 -0.55 8.24
CA VAL A 134 -3.23 -0.37 7.38
C VAL A 134 -2.22 -1.47 7.72
N TRP A 135 -1.94 -2.33 6.76
CA TRP A 135 -1.06 -3.48 6.92
C TRP A 135 0.33 -3.18 6.40
N HIS A 136 1.28 -3.00 7.30
CA HIS A 136 2.68 -2.87 6.93
C HIS A 136 3.25 -4.23 6.51
N MET A 137 3.52 -4.38 5.21
CA MET A 137 3.96 -5.63 4.60
C MET A 137 5.50 -5.78 4.53
N GLY A 138 6.24 -4.73 4.82
CA GLY A 138 7.70 -4.69 4.75
C GLY A 138 8.24 -3.48 3.99
N GLU A 139 9.42 -3.62 3.40
CA GLU A 139 10.09 -2.56 2.66
C GLU A 139 9.72 -2.54 1.16
N CYS A 140 10.26 -1.58 0.43
CA CYS A 140 9.95 -1.42 -1.01
C CYS A 140 10.34 -2.64 -1.87
N LEU A 141 11.20 -3.52 -1.38
CA LEU A 141 11.54 -4.78 -2.03
C LEU A 141 10.58 -5.93 -1.69
N ASP A 142 9.72 -5.74 -0.68
CA ASP A 142 8.78 -6.76 -0.21
C ASP A 142 7.41 -6.72 -0.96
N ASN A 143 7.33 -6.02 -2.07
CA ASN A 143 6.10 -5.97 -2.89
C ASN A 143 5.61 -7.37 -3.33
N ALA A 144 6.48 -8.38 -3.33
CA ALA A 144 6.12 -9.77 -3.55
C ALA A 144 5.12 -10.29 -2.50
N ARG A 145 5.19 -9.81 -1.24
CA ARG A 145 4.23 -10.17 -0.18
C ARG A 145 2.84 -9.61 -0.47
N ALA A 146 2.78 -8.35 -0.92
CA ALA A 146 1.52 -7.75 -1.33
C ALA A 146 0.93 -8.47 -2.56
N SER A 147 1.75 -8.80 -3.56
CA SER A 147 1.28 -9.55 -4.74
C SER A 147 0.80 -10.96 -4.39
N ALA A 148 1.40 -11.61 -3.39
CA ALA A 148 0.93 -12.91 -2.89
C ALA A 148 -0.48 -12.81 -2.28
N LEU A 149 -0.76 -11.76 -1.49
CA LEU A 149 -2.11 -11.53 -0.95
C LEU A 149 -3.12 -11.32 -2.08
N PHE A 150 -2.86 -10.42 -3.02
CA PHE A 150 -3.73 -10.17 -4.16
C PHE A 150 -4.02 -11.44 -4.96
N SER A 151 -2.99 -12.25 -5.21
CA SER A 151 -3.12 -13.49 -5.98
C SER A 151 -3.96 -14.54 -5.25
N GLN A 152 -3.76 -14.70 -3.94
CA GLN A 152 -4.49 -15.69 -3.14
C GLN A 152 -5.97 -15.29 -2.97
N VAL A 153 -6.26 -14.02 -2.71
CA VAL A 153 -7.66 -13.56 -2.64
C VAL A 153 -8.34 -13.66 -4.00
N ALA A 154 -7.64 -13.34 -5.10
CA ALA A 154 -8.15 -13.52 -6.45
C ALA A 154 -8.51 -14.98 -6.73
N ALA A 155 -7.64 -15.92 -6.38
CA ALA A 155 -7.89 -17.34 -6.54
C ALA A 155 -9.14 -17.80 -5.77
N GLN A 156 -9.37 -17.29 -4.54
CA GLN A 156 -10.56 -17.62 -3.77
C GLN A 156 -11.84 -16.97 -4.32
N SER A 157 -11.72 -15.77 -4.88
CA SER A 157 -12.88 -15.09 -5.49
C SER A 157 -13.32 -15.68 -6.82
N GLY A 158 -12.49 -16.48 -7.47
CA GLY A 158 -12.73 -17.03 -8.81
C GLY A 158 -12.57 -16.00 -9.94
N HIS A 159 -11.97 -14.84 -9.67
CA HIS A 159 -11.75 -13.76 -10.66
C HIS A 159 -10.27 -13.51 -10.90
N ALA A 160 -9.93 -12.96 -12.06
CA ALA A 160 -8.57 -12.52 -12.32
C ALA A 160 -8.24 -11.23 -11.54
N ILE A 161 -6.97 -11.02 -11.17
CA ILE A 161 -6.53 -9.83 -10.44
C ILE A 161 -6.98 -8.54 -11.12
N LYS A 162 -6.90 -8.49 -12.46
CA LYS A 162 -7.29 -7.32 -13.26
C LYS A 162 -8.77 -6.92 -13.13
N ASP A 163 -9.64 -7.86 -12.79
CA ASP A 163 -11.08 -7.65 -12.70
C ASP A 163 -11.49 -7.23 -11.26
N LEU A 164 -10.62 -7.47 -10.28
CA LEU A 164 -10.90 -7.18 -8.88
C LEU A 164 -10.70 -5.69 -8.51
N PRO A 165 -11.36 -5.21 -7.47
CA PRO A 165 -11.27 -3.82 -7.01
C PRO A 165 -9.94 -3.54 -6.29
N TYR A 166 -8.85 -3.67 -7.02
CA TYR A 166 -7.49 -3.49 -6.56
C TYR A 166 -6.81 -2.30 -7.22
N ALA A 167 -5.92 -1.62 -6.50
CA ALA A 167 -5.11 -0.54 -7.04
C ALA A 167 -3.72 -0.48 -6.38
N PHE A 168 -2.79 0.14 -7.08
CA PHE A 168 -1.47 0.51 -6.59
C PHE A 168 -1.36 2.03 -6.60
N ILE A 169 -0.89 2.64 -5.52
CA ILE A 169 -0.68 4.10 -5.48
C ILE A 169 0.67 4.47 -4.88
N SER A 170 1.30 5.48 -5.47
CA SER A 170 2.47 6.17 -4.93
C SER A 170 2.15 7.66 -4.75
N PRO A 171 1.75 8.10 -3.53
CA PRO A 171 1.16 9.42 -3.32
C PRO A 171 2.16 10.58 -3.36
N GLU A 172 3.45 10.34 -3.04
CA GLU A 172 4.42 11.42 -2.96
C GLU A 172 5.53 11.32 -3.99
N TRP A 173 6.12 10.16 -4.15
CA TRP A 173 7.15 9.92 -5.14
C TRP A 173 7.38 8.43 -5.37
N SER A 174 7.86 8.12 -6.58
CA SER A 174 8.41 6.81 -6.93
C SER A 174 9.83 6.96 -7.45
N ASN A 175 10.79 6.37 -6.73
CA ASN A 175 12.12 6.14 -7.28
C ASN A 175 12.10 4.94 -8.26
N GLU A 176 13.25 4.50 -8.72
CA GLU A 176 13.38 3.37 -9.67
C GLU A 176 12.69 2.10 -9.15
N LYS A 177 12.82 1.79 -7.86
CA LYS A 177 12.17 0.62 -7.24
C LYS A 177 10.65 0.77 -7.21
N GLY A 178 10.16 1.98 -6.91
CA GLY A 178 8.72 2.28 -6.92
C GLY A 178 8.13 2.14 -8.32
N ILE A 179 8.84 2.58 -9.36
CA ILE A 179 8.41 2.41 -10.75
C ILE A 179 8.46 0.94 -11.17
N CYS A 180 9.50 0.20 -10.79
CA CYS A 180 9.56 -1.24 -11.05
C CYS A 180 8.40 -1.98 -10.38
N ALA A 181 8.07 -1.64 -9.13
CA ALA A 181 6.93 -2.20 -8.42
C ALA A 181 5.60 -1.85 -9.12
N ALA A 182 5.40 -0.57 -9.49
CA ALA A 182 4.21 -0.15 -10.24
C ALA A 182 4.05 -0.93 -11.55
N LEU A 183 5.14 -1.10 -12.30
CA LEU A 183 5.12 -1.89 -13.53
C LEU A 183 4.79 -3.36 -13.26
N ALA A 184 5.35 -3.96 -12.20
CA ALA A 184 5.05 -5.34 -11.81
C ALA A 184 3.56 -5.53 -11.49
N PHE A 185 2.94 -4.63 -10.74
CA PHE A 185 1.49 -4.69 -10.47
C PHE A 185 0.65 -4.44 -11.73
N ARG A 186 1.13 -3.61 -12.65
CA ARG A 186 0.46 -3.40 -13.95
C ARG A 186 0.52 -4.65 -14.83
N LEU A 187 1.60 -5.42 -14.78
CA LEU A 187 1.69 -6.73 -15.44
C LEU A 187 0.68 -7.75 -14.88
N LEU A 188 0.23 -7.55 -13.63
CA LEU A 188 -0.87 -8.30 -13.03
C LEU A 188 -2.26 -7.75 -13.43
N GLY A 189 -2.32 -6.65 -14.18
CA GLY A 189 -3.55 -6.02 -14.64
C GLY A 189 -4.12 -4.98 -13.67
N MET A 190 -3.34 -4.50 -12.69
CA MET A 190 -3.75 -3.46 -11.76
C MET A 190 -3.31 -2.07 -12.27
N ASN A 191 -4.20 -1.08 -12.20
CA ASN A 191 -3.82 0.30 -12.46
C ASN A 191 -2.82 0.80 -11.41
N SER A 192 -1.87 1.62 -11.84
CA SER A 192 -0.96 2.34 -10.96
C SER A 192 -1.24 3.84 -10.97
N TYR A 193 -1.34 4.44 -9.78
CA TYR A 193 -1.68 5.84 -9.58
C TYR A 193 -0.47 6.57 -8.98
N HIS A 194 -0.15 7.74 -9.53
CA HIS A 194 1.02 8.51 -9.14
C HIS A 194 0.67 9.99 -9.02
N SER A 195 0.90 10.60 -7.86
CA SER A 195 0.68 12.05 -7.68
C SER A 195 1.88 12.91 -8.12
N VAL A 196 2.96 12.27 -8.47
CA VAL A 196 4.14 12.93 -9.05
C VAL A 196 4.49 12.21 -10.34
N TYR A 197 4.91 12.98 -11.30
CA TYR A 197 5.40 12.39 -12.54
C TYR A 197 6.53 11.40 -12.28
N ALA A 198 6.36 10.21 -12.82
CA ALA A 198 7.37 9.17 -12.71
C ALA A 198 8.63 9.53 -13.47
N PRO A 199 9.82 9.03 -13.09
CA PRO A 199 11.08 9.31 -13.77
C PRO A 199 11.19 8.73 -15.20
N VAL A 200 10.08 8.38 -15.82
CA VAL A 200 9.97 7.96 -17.23
C VAL A 200 9.78 9.14 -18.20
N GLN A 201 9.55 10.34 -17.68
CA GLN A 201 9.25 11.53 -18.49
C GLN A 201 10.44 12.09 -19.31
N GLY A 202 11.62 11.53 -19.16
CA GLY A 202 12.73 11.85 -20.05
C GLY A 202 12.52 11.47 -21.52
N SER A 203 11.47 10.69 -21.83
CA SER A 203 11.07 10.30 -23.17
C SER A 203 9.55 10.37 -23.33
N ALA A 204 9.08 11.25 -24.23
CA ALA A 204 7.65 11.38 -24.53
C ALA A 204 7.03 10.04 -25.00
N LYS A 205 7.77 9.25 -25.78
CA LYS A 205 7.30 7.93 -26.25
C LYS A 205 7.12 6.95 -25.10
N VAL A 206 8.04 6.95 -24.13
CA VAL A 206 7.95 6.06 -22.97
C VAL A 206 6.80 6.50 -22.07
N SER A 207 6.64 7.80 -21.83
CA SER A 207 5.52 8.34 -21.04
C SER A 207 4.18 7.96 -21.65
N GLU A 208 3.99 8.24 -22.93
CA GLU A 208 2.76 7.91 -23.65
C GLU A 208 2.46 6.39 -23.64
N PHE A 209 3.48 5.57 -23.84
CA PHE A 209 3.33 4.13 -23.75
C PHE A 209 2.93 3.68 -22.33
N MET A 210 3.56 4.25 -21.31
CA MET A 210 3.27 3.90 -19.92
C MET A 210 1.89 4.38 -19.46
N GLU A 211 1.44 5.54 -19.88
CA GLU A 211 0.17 6.14 -19.50
C GLU A 211 -1.01 5.55 -20.29
N HIS A 212 -0.83 5.29 -21.58
CA HIS A 212 -1.93 4.91 -22.48
C HIS A 212 -1.70 3.58 -23.20
N GLY A 213 -0.50 3.38 -23.78
CA GLY A 213 -0.23 2.22 -24.64
C GLY A 213 -0.24 0.88 -23.91
N THR A 214 -0.06 0.85 -22.60
CA THR A 214 -0.12 -0.38 -21.82
C THR A 214 -1.54 -0.85 -21.51
N LYS A 215 -2.55 0.01 -21.65
CA LYS A 215 -3.95 -0.36 -21.42
C LYS A 215 -4.40 -1.48 -22.34
N ASP A 216 -4.11 -1.36 -23.62
CA ASP A 216 -4.49 -2.36 -24.60
C ASP A 216 -3.68 -3.66 -24.46
N LEU A 217 -2.43 -3.55 -23.98
CA LEU A 217 -1.53 -4.69 -23.86
C LEU A 217 -1.71 -5.45 -22.54
N LEU A 218 -1.88 -4.74 -21.43
CA LEU A 218 -1.89 -5.30 -20.08
C LEU A 218 -3.26 -5.26 -19.40
N GLY A 219 -4.21 -4.51 -19.96
CA GLY A 219 -5.49 -4.20 -19.31
C GLY A 219 -5.36 -3.22 -18.15
N SER A 220 -4.23 -2.52 -18.03
CA SER A 220 -3.92 -1.58 -16.96
C SER A 220 -3.17 -0.36 -17.48
N GLU A 221 -3.32 0.76 -16.81
CA GLU A 221 -2.73 2.04 -17.19
C GLU A 221 -1.99 2.71 -16.03
N MET A 222 -1.05 3.58 -16.33
CA MET A 222 -0.42 4.48 -15.38
C MET A 222 -1.21 5.79 -15.37
N ILE A 223 -1.80 6.11 -14.22
CA ILE A 223 -2.60 7.32 -14.03
C ILE A 223 -1.77 8.31 -13.21
N VAL A 224 -1.56 9.50 -13.77
CA VAL A 224 -0.79 10.56 -13.11
C VAL A 224 -1.70 11.76 -12.89
N ASP A 225 -1.80 12.21 -11.64
CA ASP A 225 -2.48 13.45 -11.27
C ASP A 225 -1.76 14.07 -10.08
N THR A 226 -1.30 15.30 -10.22
CA THR A 226 -0.57 16.01 -9.15
C THR A 226 -1.47 16.44 -7.99
N ASP A 227 -2.77 16.41 -8.15
CA ASP A 227 -3.74 16.52 -7.05
C ASP A 227 -3.98 15.14 -6.43
N HIS A 228 -3.32 14.87 -5.32
CA HIS A 228 -3.41 13.59 -4.62
C HIS A 228 -4.81 13.30 -4.05
N ILE A 229 -5.61 14.34 -3.77
CA ILE A 229 -7.01 14.17 -3.34
C ILE A 229 -7.86 13.69 -4.51
N ALA A 230 -7.78 14.38 -5.67
CA ALA A 230 -8.46 13.95 -6.88
C ALA A 230 -8.05 12.54 -7.30
N LEU A 231 -6.76 12.20 -7.14
CA LEU A 231 -6.23 10.88 -7.42
C LEU A 231 -6.83 9.79 -6.49
N ALA A 232 -6.94 10.08 -5.19
CA ALA A 232 -7.58 9.17 -4.24
C ALA A 232 -9.08 8.96 -4.53
N GLU A 233 -9.79 10.04 -4.85
CA GLU A 233 -11.20 9.97 -5.25
C GLU A 233 -11.37 9.18 -6.56
N ARG A 234 -10.44 9.31 -7.50
CA ARG A 234 -10.40 8.50 -8.71
C ARG A 234 -10.24 7.02 -8.40
N ILE A 235 -9.34 6.64 -7.47
CA ILE A 235 -9.19 5.25 -7.04
C ILE A 235 -10.50 4.72 -6.47
N VAL A 236 -11.16 5.48 -5.59
CA VAL A 236 -12.47 5.10 -5.02
C VAL A 236 -13.51 4.88 -6.12
N SER A 237 -13.55 5.77 -7.11
CA SER A 237 -14.46 5.66 -8.26
C SER A 237 -14.17 4.43 -9.11
N ASP A 238 -12.90 4.17 -9.42
CA ASP A 238 -12.49 3.03 -10.24
C ASP A 238 -12.74 1.70 -9.52
N ILE A 239 -12.53 1.64 -8.21
CA ILE A 239 -12.89 0.50 -7.36
C ILE A 239 -14.40 0.23 -7.43
N ARG A 240 -15.23 1.28 -7.29
CA ARG A 240 -16.69 1.15 -7.39
C ARG A 240 -17.14 0.68 -8.77
N ASN A 241 -16.50 1.16 -9.82
CA ASN A 241 -16.80 0.74 -11.18
C ASN A 241 -16.50 -0.75 -11.40
N LYS A 242 -15.33 -1.22 -10.95
CA LYS A 242 -14.98 -2.66 -11.00
C LYS A 242 -15.98 -3.51 -10.21
N ARG A 243 -16.43 -3.06 -9.05
CA ARG A 243 -17.47 -3.76 -8.27
C ARG A 243 -18.78 -3.86 -9.04
N LYS A 244 -19.20 -2.79 -9.73
CA LYS A 244 -20.40 -2.81 -10.59
C LYS A 244 -20.25 -3.80 -11.74
N GLU A 245 -19.09 -3.82 -12.40
CA GLU A 245 -18.80 -4.77 -13.49
C GLU A 245 -18.86 -6.23 -13.01
N LEU A 246 -18.49 -6.50 -11.75
CA LEU A 246 -18.62 -7.80 -11.11
C LEU A 246 -20.02 -8.13 -10.59
N GLY A 247 -20.95 -7.16 -10.62
CA GLY A 247 -22.29 -7.33 -10.05
C GLY A 247 -22.30 -7.37 -8.51
N TRP A 248 -21.29 -6.80 -7.85
CA TRP A 248 -21.15 -6.81 -6.39
C TRP A 248 -21.80 -5.62 -5.68
N ASP A 249 -22.37 -4.68 -6.42
CA ASP A 249 -23.05 -3.49 -5.90
C ASP A 249 -24.58 -3.66 -5.76
N GLN A 250 -25.08 -4.89 -5.73
CA GLN A 250 -26.49 -5.12 -5.41
C GLN A 250 -26.74 -4.66 -3.95
N PRO A 251 -27.76 -3.83 -3.69
CA PRO A 251 -28.16 -3.56 -2.33
C PRO A 251 -28.48 -4.91 -1.67
N HIS A 252 -27.81 -5.22 -0.57
CA HIS A 252 -28.26 -6.31 0.26
C HIS A 252 -29.66 -5.93 0.76
N ASP A 253 -30.70 -6.60 0.25
CA ASP A 253 -31.99 -6.62 0.91
C ASP A 253 -31.76 -7.12 2.32
N ARG A 254 -31.86 -6.21 3.29
CA ARG A 254 -31.79 -6.47 4.72
C ARG A 254 -33.12 -7.00 5.21
#